data_458d9e3ee537cefb85cff9e1cb866d22
#
_entry.id   458d9e3ee537cefb85cff9e1cb866d22
#
_cell.length_a   1.000
_cell.length_b   1.000
_cell.length_c   1.000
_cell.angle_alpha   90.00
_cell.angle_beta   90.00
_cell.angle_gamma   90.00
#
_symmetry.space_group_name_H-M   'P 1'
#
loop_
_entity.id
_entity.type
_entity.pdbx_description
1 polymer ?
#
loop_
_entity_poly.entity_id
_entity_poly.type
_entity_poly.pdbx_seq_one_letter_code
_entity_poly.pdbx_strand_id
1 'polypeptide(L)'
;VGDQMAVHVPLSLEAQMEARVLMMSTNNILSPANGKPIIVPTQDMVLGIYYMTRPREFAHGEGMTFASANEVRAAYDQNAVHLQAKIKCRLDGKIHETTVGRVLLAEIVPKRVGFDEVNKVLDKKQLGNLIDICYRLTGEKETVLLADRIRSYGYTNATKAGISIALKDMIIPPAKYTLIEAAQKEVTEVENQYLEGLITVGERSNKVIDIWAQTTEAITKKMMEMISEETITGISREGKKETRTQKSFNPIFIMADSGARGSTQQIRQLAGMRGLMAKPSGEIIEQPITANFREGLSVLQYFISTHGARKGL
;
A
#
# COMPACT_ATOMS: atom_id res chain seq x y z
N VAL A 1 16.18 9.25 8.33
CA VAL A 1 17.36 10.09 8.13
C VAL A 1 17.57 10.87 9.43
N GLY A 2 18.80 10.85 9.96
CA GLY A 2 19.14 11.48 11.23
C GLY A 2 19.45 10.51 12.36
N ASP A 3 19.14 9.23 12.22
CA ASP A 3 19.54 8.22 13.19
C ASP A 3 21.01 7.91 13.05
N GLN A 4 21.71 7.83 14.20
CA GLN A 4 23.10 7.44 14.27
C GLN A 4 23.23 6.00 14.73
N MET A 5 24.07 5.22 14.06
CA MET A 5 24.37 3.84 14.40
C MET A 5 25.88 3.65 14.50
N ALA A 6 26.31 2.87 15.50
CA ALA A 6 27.70 2.46 15.60
C ALA A 6 27.98 1.28 14.64
N VAL A 7 29.09 1.35 13.94
CA VAL A 7 29.58 0.27 13.07
C VAL A 7 30.82 -0.35 13.70
N HIS A 8 30.77 -1.66 13.94
CA HIS A 8 31.87 -2.42 14.52
C HIS A 8 32.39 -3.45 13.53
N VAL A 9 33.71 -3.58 13.43
CA VAL A 9 34.37 -4.62 12.65
C VAL A 9 34.78 -5.74 13.61
N PRO A 10 34.39 -7.02 13.36
CA PRO A 10 34.82 -8.14 14.20
C PRO A 10 36.34 -8.32 14.10
N LEU A 11 37.02 -8.27 15.25
CA LEU A 11 38.49 -8.28 15.30
C LEU A 11 39.07 -9.69 15.50
N SER A 12 38.40 -10.57 16.26
CA SER A 12 38.87 -11.94 16.49
C SER A 12 38.33 -12.91 15.44
N LEU A 13 39.01 -14.05 15.26
CA LEU A 13 38.56 -15.10 14.34
C LEU A 13 37.24 -15.70 14.80
N GLU A 14 36.99 -15.83 16.08
CA GLU A 14 35.75 -16.31 16.68
C GLU A 14 34.60 -15.36 16.34
N ALA A 15 34.82 -14.06 16.55
CA ALA A 15 33.81 -13.02 16.21
C ALA A 15 33.49 -13.00 14.72
N GLN A 16 34.50 -13.20 13.84
CA GLN A 16 34.29 -13.30 12.39
C GLN A 16 33.47 -14.54 12.02
N MET A 17 33.71 -15.67 12.67
CA MET A 17 32.93 -16.87 12.44
C MET A 17 31.49 -16.73 12.94
N GLU A 18 31.27 -16.16 14.12
CA GLU A 18 29.94 -15.85 14.61
C GLU A 18 29.17 -14.92 13.67
N ALA A 19 29.81 -13.86 13.18
CA ALA A 19 29.20 -12.94 12.23
C ALA A 19 28.76 -13.67 10.94
N ARG A 20 29.60 -14.54 10.40
CA ARG A 20 29.27 -15.31 9.18
C ARG A 20 28.21 -16.38 9.39
N VAL A 21 28.24 -17.11 10.49
CA VAL A 21 27.33 -18.24 10.71
C VAL A 21 26.01 -17.79 11.30
N LEU A 22 26.01 -16.87 12.26
CA LEU A 22 24.81 -16.48 13.02
C LEU A 22 24.18 -15.17 12.56
N MET A 23 24.97 -14.20 12.09
CA MET A 23 24.46 -12.85 11.81
C MET A 23 24.13 -12.60 10.33
N MET A 24 24.68 -13.36 9.41
CA MET A 24 24.39 -13.14 7.99
C MET A 24 22.90 -13.33 7.69
N SER A 25 22.31 -12.38 6.97
CA SER A 25 20.90 -12.40 6.59
C SER A 25 20.52 -13.61 5.73
N THR A 26 21.46 -14.13 4.95
CA THR A 26 21.26 -15.35 4.15
C THR A 26 21.00 -16.59 5.00
N ASN A 27 21.50 -16.64 6.24
CA ASN A 27 21.31 -17.75 7.17
C ASN A 27 20.10 -17.51 8.11
N ASN A 28 19.48 -16.33 8.05
CA ASN A 28 18.36 -15.92 8.92
C ASN A 28 17.12 -15.59 8.08
N ILE A 29 16.58 -16.58 7.38
CA ILE A 29 15.42 -16.39 6.49
C ILE A 29 14.13 -16.33 7.30
N LEU A 30 13.98 -17.19 8.30
CA LEU A 30 12.78 -17.30 9.12
C LEU A 30 12.96 -16.66 10.50
N SER A 31 11.92 -16.03 11.00
CA SER A 31 11.88 -15.49 12.36
C SER A 31 11.78 -16.61 13.39
N PRO A 32 12.63 -16.63 14.41
CA PRO A 32 12.52 -17.62 15.51
C PRO A 32 11.25 -17.42 16.35
N ALA A 33 10.63 -16.23 16.32
CA ALA A 33 9.44 -15.94 17.12
C ALA A 33 8.16 -16.59 16.55
N ASN A 34 8.02 -16.66 15.22
CA ASN A 34 6.77 -17.09 14.58
C ASN A 34 6.97 -17.94 13.32
N GLY A 35 8.21 -18.24 12.93
CA GLY A 35 8.52 -19.03 11.75
C GLY A 35 8.16 -18.39 10.41
N LYS A 36 7.84 -17.11 10.39
CA LYS A 36 7.56 -16.37 9.13
C LYS A 36 8.84 -15.80 8.55
N PRO A 37 8.93 -15.65 7.21
CA PRO A 37 10.09 -15.05 6.58
C PRO A 37 10.36 -13.63 7.09
N ILE A 38 11.63 -13.34 7.42
CA ILE A 38 12.12 -12.01 7.74
C ILE A 38 12.56 -11.29 6.46
N ILE A 39 13.14 -12.04 5.51
CA ILE A 39 13.62 -11.51 4.23
C ILE A 39 12.42 -11.30 3.32
N VAL A 40 11.68 -10.21 3.54
CA VAL A 40 10.51 -9.83 2.75
C VAL A 40 10.80 -8.50 2.06
N PRO A 41 10.47 -8.34 0.76
CA PRO A 41 10.61 -7.07 0.06
C PRO A 41 9.77 -5.98 0.74
N THR A 42 10.29 -4.75 0.71
CA THR A 42 9.64 -3.58 1.30
C THR A 42 9.71 -2.39 0.34
N GLN A 43 8.90 -1.36 0.60
CA GLN A 43 8.95 -0.08 -0.09
C GLN A 43 8.95 -0.21 -1.63
N ASP A 44 9.96 0.32 -2.31
CA ASP A 44 10.01 0.39 -3.78
C ASP A 44 10.06 -0.99 -4.44
N MET A 45 10.61 -2.00 -3.77
CA MET A 45 10.58 -3.38 -4.27
C MET A 45 9.14 -3.89 -4.38
N VAL A 46 8.33 -3.67 -3.33
CA VAL A 46 6.91 -4.02 -3.33
C VAL A 46 6.15 -3.21 -4.37
N LEU A 47 6.42 -1.90 -4.44
CA LEU A 47 5.75 -0.99 -5.36
C LEU A 47 5.95 -1.42 -6.82
N GLY A 48 7.20 -1.75 -7.20
CA GLY A 48 7.53 -2.18 -8.56
C GLY A 48 6.86 -3.51 -8.94
N ILE A 49 6.87 -4.50 -8.04
CA ILE A 49 6.21 -5.79 -8.29
C ILE A 49 4.69 -5.64 -8.32
N TYR A 50 4.11 -4.84 -7.41
CA TYR A 50 2.69 -4.55 -7.41
C TYR A 50 2.26 -3.89 -8.72
N TYR A 51 2.97 -2.86 -9.18
CA TYR A 51 2.71 -2.19 -10.43
C TYR A 51 2.78 -3.14 -11.63
N MET A 52 3.79 -4.01 -11.66
CA MET A 52 4.01 -5.00 -12.71
C MET A 52 2.90 -6.06 -12.77
N THR A 53 2.41 -6.53 -11.62
CA THR A 53 1.42 -7.63 -11.54
C THR A 53 -0.02 -7.17 -11.66
N ARG A 54 -0.26 -5.87 -11.68
CA ARG A 54 -1.58 -5.27 -11.72
C ARG A 54 -2.13 -5.28 -13.15
N PRO A 55 -3.40 -5.70 -13.37
CA PRO A 55 -4.05 -5.59 -14.69
C PRO A 55 -4.50 -4.14 -14.95
N ARG A 56 -4.50 -3.75 -16.21
CA ARG A 56 -5.05 -2.48 -16.70
C ARG A 56 -6.02 -2.76 -17.83
N GLU A 57 -7.23 -2.20 -17.72
CA GLU A 57 -8.25 -2.30 -18.76
C GLU A 57 -7.87 -1.46 -19.99
N PHE A 58 -8.26 -1.92 -21.17
CA PHE A 58 -7.97 -1.27 -22.45
C PHE A 58 -6.46 -1.00 -22.69
N ALA A 59 -5.59 -1.81 -22.09
CA ALA A 59 -4.16 -1.71 -22.33
C ALA A 59 -3.81 -2.21 -23.75
N HIS A 60 -2.79 -1.62 -24.36
CA HIS A 60 -2.31 -2.05 -25.68
C HIS A 60 -1.96 -3.53 -25.69
N GLY A 61 -2.53 -4.29 -26.64
CA GLY A 61 -2.35 -5.73 -26.75
C GLY A 61 -3.27 -6.57 -25.85
N GLU A 62 -4.32 -5.98 -25.25
CA GLU A 62 -5.31 -6.73 -24.47
C GLU A 62 -5.97 -7.85 -25.29
N GLY A 63 -6.08 -9.04 -24.69
CA GLY A 63 -6.73 -10.21 -25.30
C GLY A 63 -5.86 -10.99 -26.29
N MET A 64 -4.59 -10.65 -26.48
CA MET A 64 -3.66 -11.44 -27.26
C MET A 64 -3.39 -12.80 -26.63
N THR A 65 -3.12 -13.80 -27.48
CA THR A 65 -2.81 -15.17 -27.04
C THR A 65 -1.40 -15.52 -27.47
N PHE A 66 -0.63 -16.07 -26.55
CA PHE A 66 0.78 -16.46 -26.74
C PHE A 66 0.99 -17.93 -26.45
N ALA A 67 1.88 -18.55 -27.22
CA ALA A 67 2.20 -19.97 -27.07
C ALA A 67 3.25 -20.24 -25.98
N SER A 68 4.05 -19.24 -25.59
CA SER A 68 5.10 -19.38 -24.58
C SER A 68 5.45 -18.06 -23.91
N ALA A 69 6.14 -18.13 -22.75
CA ALA A 69 6.66 -16.95 -22.05
C ALA A 69 7.69 -16.18 -22.91
N ASN A 70 8.51 -16.86 -23.68
CA ASN A 70 9.49 -16.21 -24.56
C ASN A 70 8.83 -15.34 -25.64
N GLU A 71 7.70 -15.77 -26.17
CA GLU A 71 6.91 -15.00 -27.13
C GLU A 71 6.33 -13.74 -26.49
N VAL A 72 5.84 -13.85 -25.25
CA VAL A 72 5.35 -12.70 -24.46
C VAL A 72 6.48 -11.69 -24.25
N ARG A 73 7.69 -12.16 -23.90
CA ARG A 73 8.86 -11.31 -23.73
C ARG A 73 9.23 -10.59 -25.02
N ALA A 74 9.31 -11.30 -26.14
CA ALA A 74 9.62 -10.71 -27.44
C ALA A 74 8.58 -9.65 -27.85
N ALA A 75 7.29 -9.91 -27.62
CA ALA A 75 6.23 -8.96 -27.89
C ALA A 75 6.32 -7.72 -26.99
N TYR A 76 6.68 -7.90 -25.71
CA TYR A 76 6.89 -6.80 -24.78
C TYR A 76 8.10 -5.93 -25.17
N ASP A 77 9.22 -6.55 -25.53
CA ASP A 77 10.45 -5.84 -25.93
C ASP A 77 10.25 -5.03 -27.22
N GLN A 78 9.37 -5.51 -28.11
CA GLN A 78 8.97 -4.80 -29.33
C GLN A 78 7.82 -3.77 -29.10
N ASN A 79 7.39 -3.56 -27.85
CA ASN A 79 6.25 -2.71 -27.50
C ASN A 79 4.92 -3.09 -28.20
N ALA A 80 4.77 -4.34 -28.65
CA ALA A 80 3.53 -4.86 -29.22
C ALA A 80 2.44 -5.08 -28.13
N VAL A 81 2.84 -5.24 -26.87
CA VAL A 81 1.94 -5.40 -25.74
C VAL A 81 2.41 -4.56 -24.54
N HIS A 82 1.45 -4.05 -23.79
CA HIS A 82 1.73 -3.31 -22.57
C HIS A 82 1.97 -4.27 -21.39
N LEU A 83 2.84 -3.88 -20.45
CA LEU A 83 3.18 -4.68 -19.25
C LEU A 83 1.96 -5.18 -18.47
N GLN A 84 0.93 -4.37 -18.38
CA GLN A 84 -0.29 -4.61 -17.58
C GLN A 84 -1.46 -5.15 -18.42
N ALA A 85 -1.24 -5.43 -19.71
CA ALA A 85 -2.26 -5.96 -20.61
C ALA A 85 -2.70 -7.37 -20.17
N LYS A 86 -4.02 -7.61 -20.18
CA LYS A 86 -4.58 -8.95 -19.97
C LYS A 86 -4.36 -9.79 -21.21
N ILE A 87 -3.72 -10.92 -21.07
CA ILE A 87 -3.36 -11.85 -22.16
C ILE A 87 -3.72 -13.28 -21.78
N LYS A 88 -3.72 -14.16 -22.81
CA LYS A 88 -3.77 -15.60 -22.63
C LYS A 88 -2.41 -16.18 -22.99
N CYS A 89 -1.80 -16.92 -22.07
CA CYS A 89 -0.49 -17.54 -22.31
C CYS A 89 -0.54 -19.03 -21.95
N ARG A 90 0.09 -19.86 -22.79
CA ARG A 90 0.28 -21.28 -22.50
C ARG A 90 1.54 -21.45 -21.64
N LEU A 91 1.35 -21.92 -20.40
CA LEU A 91 2.41 -22.25 -19.46
C LEU A 91 2.15 -23.66 -18.92
N ASP A 92 3.18 -24.47 -18.83
CA ASP A 92 3.09 -25.87 -18.32
C ASP A 92 1.98 -26.71 -18.99
N GLY A 93 1.75 -26.48 -20.28
CA GLY A 93 0.72 -27.19 -21.07
C GLY A 93 -0.71 -26.68 -20.91
N LYS A 94 -0.97 -25.73 -20.02
CA LYS A 94 -2.28 -25.13 -19.78
C LYS A 94 -2.33 -23.67 -20.27
N ILE A 95 -3.49 -23.23 -20.69
CA ILE A 95 -3.72 -21.83 -21.07
C ILE A 95 -4.21 -21.09 -19.81
N HIS A 96 -3.46 -20.08 -19.42
CA HIS A 96 -3.79 -19.21 -18.28
C HIS A 96 -4.20 -17.83 -18.77
N GLU A 97 -5.26 -17.29 -18.18
CA GLU A 97 -5.57 -15.85 -18.27
C GLU A 97 -4.71 -15.10 -17.28
N THR A 98 -3.90 -14.17 -17.79
CA THR A 98 -2.87 -13.50 -16.98
C THR A 98 -2.54 -12.12 -17.54
N THR A 99 -1.50 -11.50 -17.02
CA THR A 99 -0.93 -10.26 -17.57
C THR A 99 0.52 -10.48 -18.00
N VAL A 100 1.00 -9.66 -18.92
CA VAL A 100 2.40 -9.71 -19.40
C VAL A 100 3.37 -9.66 -18.20
N GLY A 101 3.14 -8.74 -17.26
CA GLY A 101 4.00 -8.60 -16.08
C GLY A 101 4.07 -9.85 -15.21
N ARG A 102 2.95 -10.57 -15.01
CA ARG A 102 2.94 -11.82 -14.23
C ARG A 102 3.71 -12.94 -14.94
N VAL A 103 3.63 -13.03 -16.25
CA VAL A 103 4.42 -14.00 -17.03
C VAL A 103 5.91 -13.71 -16.89
N LEU A 104 6.32 -12.45 -17.04
CA LEU A 104 7.72 -12.03 -16.84
C LEU A 104 8.23 -12.27 -15.41
N LEU A 105 7.37 -12.07 -14.42
CA LEU A 105 7.71 -12.36 -13.04
C LEU A 105 7.86 -13.87 -12.78
N ALA A 106 7.04 -14.70 -13.41
CA ALA A 106 7.12 -16.15 -13.27
C ALA A 106 8.47 -16.73 -13.74
N GLU A 107 9.18 -16.07 -14.64
CA GLU A 107 10.49 -16.52 -15.10
C GLU A 107 11.58 -16.47 -14.01
N ILE A 108 11.45 -15.55 -13.05
CA ILE A 108 12.41 -15.45 -11.95
C ILE A 108 12.07 -16.34 -10.76
N VAL A 109 10.83 -16.83 -10.69
CA VAL A 109 10.35 -17.70 -9.64
C VAL A 109 10.74 -19.16 -9.95
N PRO A 110 11.24 -19.94 -8.96
CA PRO A 110 11.55 -21.35 -9.19
C PRO A 110 10.31 -22.13 -9.67
N LYS A 111 10.47 -22.99 -10.68
CA LYS A 111 9.38 -23.76 -11.29
C LYS A 111 8.56 -24.60 -10.32
N ARG A 112 9.17 -25.03 -9.20
CA ARG A 112 8.49 -25.81 -8.14
C ARG A 112 7.37 -25.06 -7.44
N VAL A 113 7.40 -23.73 -7.44
CA VAL A 113 6.39 -22.89 -6.76
C VAL A 113 5.06 -22.88 -7.50
N GLY A 114 5.08 -23.14 -8.83
CA GLY A 114 3.87 -23.11 -9.66
C GLY A 114 3.44 -21.71 -10.07
N PHE A 115 2.80 -21.61 -11.26
CA PHE A 115 2.38 -20.32 -11.81
C PHE A 115 1.20 -19.71 -11.05
N ASP A 116 0.32 -20.50 -10.48
CA ASP A 116 -0.89 -20.03 -9.80
C ASP A 116 -0.58 -19.10 -8.62
N GLU A 117 0.56 -19.31 -7.94
CA GLU A 117 1.01 -18.44 -6.86
C GLU A 117 1.49 -17.06 -7.34
N VAL A 118 1.90 -16.96 -8.58
CA VAL A 118 2.35 -15.71 -9.21
C VAL A 118 1.20 -15.01 -9.96
N ASN A 119 0.20 -15.76 -10.42
CA ASN A 119 -0.92 -15.23 -11.22
C ASN A 119 -1.96 -14.46 -10.39
N LYS A 120 -1.50 -13.58 -9.54
CA LYS A 120 -2.33 -12.67 -8.73
C LYS A 120 -1.63 -11.33 -8.59
N VAL A 121 -2.34 -10.34 -8.12
CA VAL A 121 -1.71 -9.05 -7.76
C VAL A 121 -0.90 -9.27 -6.49
N LEU A 122 0.38 -9.00 -6.55
CA LEU A 122 1.30 -9.24 -5.44
C LEU A 122 1.53 -7.96 -4.64
N ASP A 123 0.87 -7.85 -3.51
CA ASP A 123 1.13 -6.87 -2.47
C ASP A 123 2.23 -7.35 -1.50
N LYS A 124 2.57 -6.54 -0.51
CA LYS A 124 3.59 -6.88 0.50
C LYS A 124 3.29 -8.21 1.22
N LYS A 125 2.01 -8.47 1.53
CA LYS A 125 1.58 -9.69 2.23
C LYS A 125 1.70 -10.91 1.32
N GLN A 126 1.26 -10.79 0.07
CA GLN A 126 1.35 -11.87 -0.92
C GLN A 126 2.81 -12.20 -1.28
N LEU A 127 3.68 -11.20 -1.35
CA LEU A 127 5.12 -11.41 -1.55
C LEU A 127 5.75 -12.14 -0.37
N GLY A 128 5.36 -11.82 0.86
CA GLY A 128 5.78 -12.58 2.03
C GLY A 128 5.36 -14.05 1.97
N ASN A 129 4.12 -14.31 1.57
CA ASN A 129 3.61 -15.66 1.38
C ASN A 129 4.34 -16.40 0.25
N LEU A 130 4.65 -15.73 -0.86
CA LEU A 130 5.41 -16.31 -1.97
C LEU A 130 6.81 -16.77 -1.52
N ILE A 131 7.49 -15.98 -0.70
CA ILE A 131 8.80 -16.33 -0.14
C ILE A 131 8.68 -17.51 0.83
N ASP A 132 7.64 -17.57 1.68
CA ASP A 132 7.40 -18.70 2.59
C ASP A 132 7.16 -20.01 1.81
N ILE A 133 6.32 -19.97 0.78
CA ILE A 133 6.04 -21.11 -0.09
C ILE A 133 7.32 -21.56 -0.81
N CYS A 134 8.12 -20.62 -1.32
CA CYS A 134 9.39 -20.92 -1.97
C CYS A 134 10.34 -21.61 -1.00
N TYR A 135 10.48 -21.09 0.22
CA TYR A 135 11.35 -21.69 1.24
C TYR A 135 10.95 -23.13 1.56
N ARG A 136 9.66 -23.39 1.75
CA ARG A 136 9.15 -24.73 2.05
C ARG A 136 9.34 -25.74 0.92
N LEU A 137 9.24 -25.29 -0.35
CA LEU A 137 9.31 -26.17 -1.51
C LEU A 137 10.71 -26.35 -2.06
N THR A 138 11.58 -25.33 -1.96
CA THR A 138 12.89 -25.32 -2.63
C THR A 138 14.07 -25.19 -1.69
N GLY A 139 13.82 -24.80 -0.43
CA GLY A 139 14.84 -24.63 0.59
C GLY A 139 15.52 -23.26 0.56
N GLU A 140 16.55 -23.12 1.38
CA GLU A 140 17.21 -21.85 1.71
C GLU A 140 17.84 -21.16 0.51
N LYS A 141 18.69 -21.86 -0.24
CA LYS A 141 19.48 -21.29 -1.33
C LYS A 141 18.61 -20.66 -2.43
N GLU A 142 17.61 -21.38 -2.88
CA GLU A 142 16.70 -20.86 -3.94
C GLU A 142 15.86 -19.70 -3.45
N THR A 143 15.50 -19.69 -2.16
CA THR A 143 14.75 -18.57 -1.55
C THR A 143 15.57 -17.30 -1.49
N VAL A 144 16.85 -17.37 -1.13
CA VAL A 144 17.75 -16.21 -1.14
C VAL A 144 17.94 -15.67 -2.55
N LEU A 145 18.15 -16.56 -3.53
CA LEU A 145 18.25 -16.17 -4.94
C LEU A 145 16.96 -15.54 -5.46
N LEU A 146 15.80 -16.07 -5.07
CA LEU A 146 14.50 -15.47 -5.41
C LEU A 146 14.35 -14.08 -4.79
N ALA A 147 14.68 -13.91 -3.52
CA ALA A 147 14.61 -12.61 -2.84
C ALA A 147 15.48 -11.55 -3.53
N ASP A 148 16.69 -11.93 -3.95
CA ASP A 148 17.62 -11.05 -4.67
C ASP A 148 17.08 -10.66 -6.06
N ARG A 149 16.51 -11.62 -6.79
CA ARG A 149 15.85 -11.38 -8.09
C ARG A 149 14.64 -10.47 -7.92
N ILE A 150 13.77 -10.72 -6.94
CA ILE A 150 12.60 -9.87 -6.63
C ILE A 150 13.05 -8.44 -6.32
N ARG A 151 14.12 -8.26 -5.54
CA ARG A 151 14.71 -6.95 -5.26
C ARG A 151 15.06 -6.21 -6.55
N SER A 152 15.84 -6.86 -7.42
CA SER A 152 16.31 -6.26 -8.67
C SER A 152 15.15 -5.94 -9.63
N TYR A 153 14.20 -6.85 -9.78
CA TYR A 153 13.00 -6.64 -10.58
C TYR A 153 12.10 -5.54 -10.01
N GLY A 154 11.93 -5.52 -8.69
CA GLY A 154 11.16 -4.50 -7.99
C GLY A 154 11.67 -3.10 -8.26
N TYR A 155 12.96 -2.86 -8.04
CA TYR A 155 13.58 -1.55 -8.31
C TYR A 155 13.51 -1.17 -9.79
N THR A 156 13.80 -2.08 -10.70
CA THR A 156 13.74 -1.81 -12.13
C THR A 156 12.33 -1.40 -12.56
N ASN A 157 11.31 -2.11 -12.09
CA ASN A 157 9.92 -1.80 -12.46
C ASN A 157 9.38 -0.57 -11.73
N ALA A 158 9.81 -0.28 -10.50
CA ALA A 158 9.47 0.96 -9.81
C ALA A 158 10.05 2.19 -10.54
N THR A 159 11.29 2.09 -11.01
CA THR A 159 11.92 3.15 -11.83
C THR A 159 11.17 3.35 -13.15
N LYS A 160 10.82 2.28 -13.86
CA LYS A 160 10.05 2.35 -15.12
C LYS A 160 8.64 2.90 -14.89
N ALA A 161 8.01 2.57 -13.78
CA ALA A 161 6.67 3.03 -13.43
C ALA A 161 6.61 4.55 -13.17
N GLY A 162 7.69 5.14 -12.65
CA GLY A 162 7.79 6.59 -12.41
C GLY A 162 6.69 7.13 -11.50
N ILE A 163 6.29 6.37 -10.48
CA ILE A 163 5.20 6.75 -9.57
C ILE A 163 5.64 7.91 -8.69
N SER A 164 4.90 9.02 -8.76
CA SER A 164 5.14 10.24 -7.99
C SER A 164 3.83 10.78 -7.43
N ILE A 165 3.89 11.49 -6.31
CA ILE A 165 2.73 12.10 -5.66
C ILE A 165 2.62 13.56 -6.05
N ALA A 166 1.43 13.99 -6.47
CA ALA A 166 1.09 15.37 -6.71
C ALA A 166 -0.11 15.80 -5.84
N LEU A 167 -0.27 17.09 -5.61
CA LEU A 167 -1.41 17.62 -4.84
C LEU A 167 -2.78 17.22 -5.44
N LYS A 168 -2.87 17.09 -6.75
CA LYS A 168 -4.08 16.66 -7.45
C LYS A 168 -4.51 15.23 -7.13
N ASP A 169 -3.56 14.37 -6.72
CA ASP A 169 -3.80 12.96 -6.43
C ASP A 169 -4.48 12.77 -5.07
N MET A 170 -4.44 13.81 -4.22
CA MET A 170 -5.12 13.85 -2.92
C MET A 170 -6.57 14.29 -3.12
N ILE A 171 -7.46 13.34 -3.41
CA ILE A 171 -8.87 13.64 -3.68
C ILE A 171 -9.62 13.85 -2.36
N ILE A 172 -10.22 15.03 -2.20
CA ILE A 172 -11.05 15.37 -1.04
C ILE A 172 -12.48 14.96 -1.36
N PRO A 173 -13.12 14.09 -0.56
CA PRO A 173 -14.51 13.69 -0.80
C PRO A 173 -15.46 14.88 -0.58
N PRO A 174 -16.38 15.18 -1.52
CA PRO A 174 -17.34 16.29 -1.34
C PRO A 174 -18.27 16.06 -0.13
N ALA A 175 -18.57 14.80 0.20
CA ALA A 175 -19.35 14.43 1.37
C ALA A 175 -18.70 14.82 2.72
N LYS A 176 -17.42 15.20 2.74
CA LYS A 176 -16.71 15.63 3.95
C LYS A 176 -17.43 16.76 4.67
N TYR A 177 -17.81 17.78 3.94
CA TYR A 177 -18.42 19.00 4.52
C TYR A 177 -19.78 18.72 5.12
N THR A 178 -20.62 17.92 4.46
CA THR A 178 -21.93 17.51 4.97
C THR A 178 -21.84 16.65 6.22
N LEU A 179 -20.85 15.75 6.29
CA LEU A 179 -20.59 14.93 7.48
C LEU A 179 -20.10 15.78 8.66
N ILE A 180 -19.23 16.75 8.40
CA ILE A 180 -18.75 17.68 9.46
C ILE A 180 -19.89 18.54 9.99
N GLU A 181 -20.77 19.08 9.13
CA GLU A 181 -21.92 19.86 9.55
C GLU A 181 -22.92 19.05 10.38
N ALA A 182 -23.17 17.79 10.01
CA ALA A 182 -24.00 16.88 10.80
C ALA A 182 -23.40 16.63 12.19
N ALA A 183 -22.11 16.29 12.25
CA ALA A 183 -21.42 16.09 13.52
C ALA A 183 -21.41 17.35 14.41
N GLN A 184 -21.27 18.53 13.82
CA GLN A 184 -21.30 19.78 14.57
C GLN A 184 -22.67 20.04 15.20
N LYS A 185 -23.76 19.67 14.53
CA LYS A 185 -25.11 19.75 15.10
C LYS A 185 -25.28 18.79 16.29
N GLU A 186 -24.83 17.55 16.15
CA GLU A 186 -24.87 16.56 17.24
C GLU A 186 -24.04 17.03 18.46
N VAL A 187 -22.86 17.61 18.23
CA VAL A 187 -22.02 18.18 19.29
C VAL A 187 -22.75 19.31 20.01
N THR A 188 -23.43 20.20 19.26
CA THR A 188 -24.20 21.30 19.86
C THR A 188 -25.37 20.78 20.71
N GLU A 189 -26.04 19.69 20.29
CA GLU A 189 -27.08 19.04 21.09
C GLU A 189 -26.51 18.46 22.41
N VAL A 190 -25.34 17.83 22.36
CA VAL A 190 -24.67 17.34 23.58
C VAL A 190 -24.25 18.47 24.50
N GLU A 191 -23.78 19.61 23.95
CA GLU A 191 -23.47 20.80 24.73
C GLU A 191 -24.73 21.39 25.41
N ASN A 192 -25.86 21.42 24.73
CA ASN A 192 -27.15 21.87 25.33
C ASN A 192 -27.59 20.93 26.45
N GLN A 193 -27.47 19.60 26.28
CA GLN A 193 -27.77 18.63 27.33
C GLN A 193 -26.88 18.85 28.58
N TYR A 194 -25.64 19.22 28.39
CA TYR A 194 -24.74 19.57 29.50
C TYR A 194 -25.15 20.88 30.18
N LEU A 195 -25.50 21.92 29.42
CA LEU A 195 -25.95 23.20 29.97
C LEU A 195 -27.29 23.07 30.78
N GLU A 196 -28.16 22.16 30.35
CA GLU A 196 -29.38 21.80 31.06
C GLU A 196 -29.15 20.94 32.32
N GLY A 197 -27.90 20.52 32.56
CA GLY A 197 -27.53 19.71 33.72
C GLY A 197 -27.90 18.22 33.61
N LEU A 198 -28.24 17.73 32.40
CA LEU A 198 -28.64 16.34 32.16
C LEU A 198 -27.47 15.36 32.15
N ILE A 199 -26.29 15.84 31.84
CA ILE A 199 -25.07 15.01 31.74
C ILE A 199 -23.90 15.65 32.46
N THR A 200 -22.96 14.84 32.89
CA THR A 200 -21.72 15.27 33.55
C THR A 200 -20.68 15.77 32.54
N VAL A 201 -19.67 16.51 33.02
CA VAL A 201 -18.54 16.99 32.18
C VAL A 201 -17.84 15.82 31.52
N GLY A 202 -17.61 14.70 32.23
CA GLY A 202 -16.96 13.53 31.70
C GLY A 202 -17.77 12.81 30.59
N GLU A 203 -19.08 12.70 30.78
CA GLU A 203 -20.00 12.14 29.79
C GLU A 203 -20.09 13.01 28.55
N ARG A 204 -20.16 14.35 28.71
CA ARG A 204 -20.09 15.27 27.58
C ARG A 204 -18.83 15.07 26.76
N SER A 205 -17.66 15.08 27.41
CA SER A 205 -16.35 14.90 26.75
C SER A 205 -16.30 13.59 26.00
N ASN A 206 -16.70 12.49 26.62
CA ASN A 206 -16.71 11.17 25.96
C ASN A 206 -17.64 11.13 24.73
N LYS A 207 -18.86 11.67 24.86
CA LYS A 207 -19.81 11.74 23.74
C LYS A 207 -19.27 12.56 22.56
N VAL A 208 -18.66 13.71 22.84
CA VAL A 208 -18.06 14.57 21.81
C VAL A 208 -16.90 13.85 21.09
N ILE A 209 -16.05 13.17 21.85
CA ILE A 209 -14.95 12.37 21.29
C ILE A 209 -15.49 11.25 20.39
N ASP A 210 -16.52 10.54 20.81
CA ASP A 210 -17.13 9.45 20.05
C ASP A 210 -17.76 9.96 18.73
N ILE A 211 -18.48 11.08 18.75
CA ILE A 211 -19.06 11.71 17.55
C ILE A 211 -17.96 12.02 16.55
N TRP A 212 -16.88 12.66 16.97
CA TRP A 212 -15.78 13.01 16.08
C TRP A 212 -14.97 11.82 15.61
N ALA A 213 -14.82 10.76 16.42
CA ALA A 213 -14.17 9.53 16.03
C ALA A 213 -14.98 8.82 14.91
N GLN A 214 -16.29 8.67 15.07
CA GLN A 214 -17.18 8.09 14.09
C GLN A 214 -17.21 8.90 12.78
N THR A 215 -17.30 10.23 12.90
CA THR A 215 -17.26 11.13 11.74
C THR A 215 -15.95 11.01 10.96
N THR A 216 -14.84 10.93 11.68
CA THR A 216 -13.51 10.76 11.08
C THR A 216 -13.41 9.43 10.34
N GLU A 217 -13.96 8.36 10.88
CA GLU A 217 -13.99 7.04 10.24
C GLU A 217 -14.90 7.05 9.00
N ALA A 218 -16.08 7.66 9.08
CA ALA A 218 -17.00 7.81 7.95
C ALA A 218 -16.36 8.58 6.78
N ILE A 219 -15.68 9.69 7.08
CA ILE A 219 -14.93 10.46 6.07
C ILE A 219 -13.82 9.61 5.45
N THR A 220 -13.10 8.85 6.28
CA THR A 220 -12.02 7.95 5.82
C THR A 220 -12.55 6.90 4.86
N LYS A 221 -13.67 6.28 5.19
CA LYS A 221 -14.32 5.27 4.33
C LYS A 221 -14.73 5.86 2.99
N LYS A 222 -15.41 7.00 3.00
CA LYS A 222 -15.80 7.70 1.76
C LYS A 222 -14.62 8.14 0.90
N MET A 223 -13.56 8.63 1.52
CA MET A 223 -12.33 8.98 0.83
C MET A 223 -11.69 7.74 0.17
N MET A 224 -11.58 6.64 0.88
CA MET A 224 -11.01 5.40 0.35
C MET A 224 -11.85 4.81 -0.78
N GLU A 225 -13.18 4.83 -0.68
CA GLU A 225 -14.09 4.44 -1.77
C GLU A 225 -13.82 5.25 -3.05
N MET A 226 -13.68 6.57 -2.93
CA MET A 226 -13.41 7.45 -4.09
C MET A 226 -12.02 7.26 -4.71
N ILE A 227 -11.01 7.00 -3.87
CA ILE A 227 -9.63 6.85 -4.36
C ILE A 227 -9.39 5.45 -4.92
N SER A 228 -10.14 4.43 -4.46
CA SER A 228 -9.88 3.01 -4.77
C SER A 228 -10.31 2.60 -6.18
N GLU A 229 -11.31 3.25 -6.74
CA GLU A 229 -11.89 2.88 -8.03
C GLU A 229 -11.86 4.02 -9.03
N GLU A 230 -11.62 3.69 -10.27
CA GLU A 230 -11.74 4.61 -11.38
C GLU A 230 -12.51 3.98 -12.53
N THR A 231 -13.33 4.78 -13.17
CA THR A 231 -14.10 4.38 -14.34
C THR A 231 -13.41 4.87 -15.60
N ILE A 232 -13.03 3.94 -16.47
CA ILE A 232 -12.32 4.22 -17.72
C ILE A 232 -13.25 3.91 -18.88
N THR A 233 -13.30 4.84 -19.83
CA THR A 233 -13.96 4.63 -21.12
C THR A 233 -12.90 4.37 -22.17
N GLY A 234 -12.97 3.22 -22.81
CA GLY A 234 -12.04 2.82 -23.86
C GLY A 234 -12.75 2.22 -25.07
N ILE A 235 -11.98 1.87 -26.08
CA ILE A 235 -12.47 1.18 -27.26
C ILE A 235 -12.15 -0.30 -27.08
N SER A 236 -13.20 -1.14 -27.03
CA SER A 236 -13.06 -2.58 -27.01
C SER A 236 -12.40 -3.08 -28.31
N ARG A 237 -11.82 -4.29 -28.28
CA ARG A 237 -11.24 -4.94 -29.45
C ARG A 237 -12.21 -5.04 -30.64
N GLU A 238 -13.52 -5.03 -30.35
CA GLU A 238 -14.60 -5.02 -31.35
C GLU A 238 -14.93 -3.62 -31.91
N GLY A 239 -14.17 -2.59 -31.54
CA GLY A 239 -14.39 -1.21 -31.97
C GLY A 239 -15.54 -0.48 -31.26
N LYS A 240 -16.18 -1.09 -30.24
CA LYS A 240 -17.24 -0.48 -29.45
C LYS A 240 -16.66 0.33 -28.28
N LYS A 241 -17.24 1.50 -28.01
CA LYS A 241 -16.95 2.24 -26.78
C LYS A 241 -17.58 1.51 -25.59
N GLU A 242 -16.75 1.09 -24.66
CA GLU A 242 -17.16 0.46 -23.42
C GLU A 242 -16.62 1.23 -22.23
N THR A 243 -17.39 1.20 -21.15
CA THR A 243 -16.97 1.78 -19.87
C THR A 243 -16.77 0.66 -18.89
N ARG A 244 -15.56 0.58 -18.31
CA ARG A 244 -15.22 -0.45 -17.31
C ARG A 244 -14.70 0.21 -16.04
N THR A 245 -15.00 -0.39 -14.91
CA THR A 245 -14.48 0.02 -13.61
C THR A 245 -13.27 -0.83 -13.27
N GLN A 246 -12.19 -0.18 -12.87
CA GLN A 246 -10.98 -0.84 -12.38
C GLN A 246 -10.51 -0.21 -11.08
N LYS A 247 -9.62 -0.89 -10.37
CA LYS A 247 -8.90 -0.28 -9.25
C LYS A 247 -8.13 0.94 -9.77
N SER A 248 -8.18 2.04 -9.05
CA SER A 248 -7.59 3.32 -9.47
C SER A 248 -6.07 3.24 -9.61
N PHE A 249 -5.50 3.90 -10.62
CA PHE A 249 -4.07 4.11 -10.79
C PHE A 249 -3.55 5.37 -10.07
N ASN A 250 -4.32 5.91 -9.13
CA ASN A 250 -3.87 7.00 -8.28
C ASN A 250 -2.60 6.56 -7.50
N PRO A 251 -1.49 7.33 -7.58
CA PRO A 251 -0.22 6.99 -6.92
C PRO A 251 -0.36 6.75 -5.42
N ILE A 252 -1.18 7.55 -4.74
CA ILE A 252 -1.41 7.43 -3.29
C ILE A 252 -2.10 6.11 -2.96
N PHE A 253 -3.12 5.75 -3.76
CA PHE A 253 -3.83 4.48 -3.60
C PHE A 253 -2.89 3.29 -3.86
N ILE A 254 -2.11 3.34 -4.94
CA ILE A 254 -1.13 2.29 -5.27
C ILE A 254 -0.14 2.07 -4.13
N MET A 255 0.40 3.14 -3.55
CA MET A 255 1.37 3.03 -2.44
C MET A 255 0.75 2.40 -1.19
N ALA A 256 -0.49 2.74 -0.87
CA ALA A 256 -1.18 2.21 0.31
C ALA A 256 -1.70 0.79 0.12
N ASP A 257 -2.37 0.50 -1.02
CA ASP A 257 -2.95 -0.82 -1.31
C ASP A 257 -1.86 -1.89 -1.47
N SER A 258 -0.71 -1.52 -2.05
CA SER A 258 0.46 -2.40 -2.14
C SER A 258 1.12 -2.69 -0.78
N GLY A 259 0.90 -1.86 0.23
CA GLY A 259 1.62 -1.91 1.50
C GLY A 259 3.07 -1.43 1.41
N ALA A 260 3.46 -0.78 0.30
CA ALA A 260 4.81 -0.26 0.10
C ALA A 260 5.10 0.93 1.01
N ARG A 261 4.20 1.90 1.04
CA ARG A 261 4.36 3.12 1.83
C ARG A 261 3.01 3.75 2.14
N GLY A 262 2.88 4.23 3.37
CA GLY A 262 1.68 4.90 3.83
C GLY A 262 0.63 3.94 4.40
N SER A 263 -0.06 4.41 5.42
CA SER A 263 -1.23 3.74 5.99
C SER A 263 -2.49 4.52 5.63
N THR A 264 -3.66 3.88 5.72
CA THR A 264 -4.96 4.54 5.56
C THR A 264 -5.10 5.78 6.45
N GLN A 265 -4.55 5.73 7.68
CA GLN A 265 -4.55 6.88 8.59
C GLN A 265 -3.69 8.04 8.09
N GLN A 266 -2.53 7.77 7.48
CA GLN A 266 -1.69 8.82 6.90
C GLN A 266 -2.37 9.47 5.70
N ILE A 267 -3.02 8.68 4.83
CA ILE A 267 -3.79 9.21 3.69
C ILE A 267 -4.99 10.03 4.17
N ARG A 268 -5.67 9.59 5.22
CA ARG A 268 -6.75 10.35 5.86
C ARG A 268 -6.31 11.75 6.26
N GLN A 269 -5.13 11.87 6.86
CA GLN A 269 -4.59 13.18 7.25
C GLN A 269 -4.24 14.07 6.04
N LEU A 270 -3.87 13.46 4.90
CA LEU A 270 -3.53 14.19 3.68
C LEU A 270 -4.75 14.71 2.92
N ALA A 271 -5.80 13.90 2.78
CA ALA A 271 -6.95 14.19 1.91
C ALA A 271 -8.32 14.14 2.60
N GLY A 272 -8.43 13.56 3.78
CA GLY A 272 -9.67 13.48 4.55
C GLY A 272 -9.76 14.54 5.64
N MET A 273 -9.58 14.14 6.87
CA MET A 273 -9.61 14.97 8.08
C MET A 273 -8.52 14.51 9.02
N ARG A 274 -7.79 15.44 9.64
CA ARG A 274 -6.75 15.08 10.60
C ARG A 274 -7.32 14.43 11.86
N GLY A 275 -8.46 14.94 12.36
CA GLY A 275 -9.20 14.36 13.47
C GLY A 275 -8.73 14.81 14.85
N LEU A 276 -9.02 14.00 15.85
CA LEU A 276 -8.70 14.27 17.24
C LEU A 276 -7.19 14.13 17.51
N MET A 277 -6.68 15.02 18.36
CA MET A 277 -5.27 15.02 18.77
C MET A 277 -5.17 14.68 20.27
N ALA A 278 -4.14 13.91 20.63
CA ALA A 278 -3.83 13.61 22.02
C ALA A 278 -2.75 14.55 22.55
N LYS A 279 -2.89 14.98 23.81
CA LYS A 279 -1.85 15.66 24.57
C LYS A 279 -0.72 14.65 24.91
N PRO A 280 0.49 15.10 25.27
CA PRO A 280 1.54 14.21 25.76
C PRO A 280 1.16 13.41 27.00
N SER A 281 0.16 13.87 27.77
CA SER A 281 -0.42 13.16 28.91
C SER A 281 -1.29 11.96 28.53
N GLY A 282 -1.61 11.79 27.23
CA GLY A 282 -2.56 10.79 26.73
C GLY A 282 -4.02 11.28 26.68
N GLU A 283 -4.32 12.43 27.23
CA GLU A 283 -5.65 13.04 27.18
C GLU A 283 -5.99 13.52 25.77
N ILE A 284 -7.18 13.20 25.27
CA ILE A 284 -7.65 13.60 23.95
C ILE A 284 -8.22 15.01 24.01
N ILE A 285 -7.85 15.86 23.07
CA ILE A 285 -8.39 17.20 22.93
C ILE A 285 -9.76 17.08 22.24
N GLU A 286 -10.83 17.58 22.86
CA GLU A 286 -12.20 17.48 22.39
C GLU A 286 -12.41 18.17 21.02
N GLN A 287 -11.67 19.23 20.75
CA GLN A 287 -11.75 19.96 19.49
C GLN A 287 -10.95 19.25 18.39
N PRO A 288 -11.61 18.72 17.34
CA PRO A 288 -10.92 18.04 16.27
C PRO A 288 -10.28 19.02 15.29
N ILE A 289 -9.30 18.54 14.55
CA ILE A 289 -8.76 19.24 13.39
C ILE A 289 -9.54 18.75 12.16
N THR A 290 -10.50 19.56 11.72
CA THR A 290 -11.37 19.24 10.56
C THR A 290 -10.65 19.37 9.22
N ALA A 291 -9.63 20.21 9.15
CA ALA A 291 -8.81 20.38 7.95
C ALA A 291 -7.87 19.18 7.71
N ASN A 292 -7.50 19.00 6.46
CA ASN A 292 -6.43 18.09 6.03
C ASN A 292 -5.18 18.88 5.58
N PHE A 293 -4.10 18.19 5.29
CA PHE A 293 -2.87 18.85 4.86
C PHE A 293 -2.99 19.48 3.47
N ARG A 294 -3.83 18.95 2.59
CA ARG A 294 -4.07 19.53 1.27
C ARG A 294 -4.75 20.89 1.35
N GLU A 295 -5.76 21.03 2.22
CA GLU A 295 -6.48 22.29 2.46
C GLU A 295 -5.63 23.31 3.21
N GLY A 296 -4.72 22.83 4.04
CA GLY A 296 -3.97 23.62 5.00
C GLY A 296 -4.70 23.80 6.33
N LEU A 297 -3.93 23.85 7.41
CA LEU A 297 -4.45 24.04 8.75
C LEU A 297 -4.63 25.53 9.05
N SER A 298 -5.71 25.88 9.79
CA SER A 298 -5.83 27.21 10.38
C SER A 298 -4.79 27.40 11.49
N VAL A 299 -4.55 28.65 11.89
CA VAL A 299 -3.59 28.96 12.96
C VAL A 299 -3.90 28.20 14.26
N LEU A 300 -5.17 28.18 14.67
CA LEU A 300 -5.59 27.45 15.88
C LEU A 300 -5.40 25.94 15.72
N GLN A 301 -5.78 25.38 14.59
CA GLN A 301 -5.58 23.96 14.30
C GLN A 301 -4.09 23.58 14.25
N TYR A 302 -3.25 24.46 13.77
CA TYR A 302 -1.80 24.27 13.80
C TYR A 302 -1.28 24.20 15.24
N PHE A 303 -1.68 25.12 16.13
CA PHE A 303 -1.29 25.08 17.53
C PHE A 303 -1.77 23.82 18.25
N ILE A 304 -3.02 23.41 18.05
CA ILE A 304 -3.55 22.14 18.60
C ILE A 304 -2.69 20.96 18.12
N SER A 305 -2.35 20.96 16.84
CA SER A 305 -1.52 19.93 16.19
C SER A 305 -0.12 19.83 16.79
N THR A 306 0.52 20.97 17.06
CA THR A 306 1.90 20.99 17.57
C THR A 306 2.01 20.54 19.01
N HIS A 307 0.95 20.67 19.83
CA HIS A 307 0.94 20.20 21.21
C HIS A 307 1.20 18.70 21.35
N GLY A 308 0.66 17.87 20.44
CA GLY A 308 0.89 16.43 20.42
C GLY A 308 2.19 16.01 19.74
N ALA A 309 2.52 16.65 18.59
CA ALA A 309 3.63 16.22 17.75
C ALA A 309 5.00 16.70 18.26
N ARG A 310 5.11 17.96 18.74
CA ARG A 310 6.40 18.57 19.10
C ARG A 310 6.99 18.08 20.43
N LYS A 311 6.16 17.59 21.35
CA LYS A 311 6.60 17.01 22.63
C LYS A 311 6.80 15.50 22.58
N GLY A 312 6.40 14.82 21.50
CA GLY A 312 6.64 13.40 21.26
C GLY A 312 7.96 13.12 20.55
N LEU A 313 8.68 14.15 20.14
CA LEU A 313 10.05 14.11 19.65
C LEU A 313 11.02 14.48 20.77
#